data_f2b925d3ac435ff13336518fd66f476c
#
_entry.id   f2b925d3ac435ff13336518fd66f476c
#
_cell.length_a   1.000
_cell.length_b   1.000
_cell.length_c   1.000
_cell.angle_alpha   90.00
_cell.angle_beta   90.00
_cell.angle_gamma   90.00
#
_symmetry.space_group_name_H-M   'P 1'
#
loop_
_entity.id
_entity.type
_entity.pdbx_description
1 polymer ?
#
loop_
_entity_poly.entity_id
_entity_poly.type
_entity_poly.pdbx_seq_one_letter_code
_entity_poly.pdbx_strand_id
1 'polypeptide(L)'
;MNNKEIDFVGQVVSGDVAGILIREKNVGKNIELGDLLIIDEDDNNSVLLKVFDLSFGSQISPSNMELAAGLSLEGMGDEIGFYESNLRNYTLANAKAIIKITKEGIKIPKVLPKFFSKIRYATKEDLQFISKPPEDPIYLGNIRSGSKVLDDVPVYLNGNDFFTHHVLIPATTGRGKSNLVKTMLWSVLKLGKFGVLVLDAHDEYYGRHELGLKDHQNAKEKLRYYSSDAPVGSNTLLINIRTIAPEHFEGIVNFTEAQKQAIWLFSNTFREAWIERIVLSDVGEFEGLVQDTTLAVLQRKLRTSLGIYQKDGEIICDNPVFSLQGGESTLDGITGHLQDGKIVIIDTSKLADQTELLIGSMIASKVFYRYRASKGKGQLIDNCPISIIIEEAPRVLSNDQLQEAGENIYSTIAREGRKFKVGLIAITQLTSLIPKIILSNLNTKIILGNEMSTERRSIIDCAAQDLSEEDKTIGSLDKGEAIVSSVFTKFAIPIYTPLFEDIARRELKKDNKDDYELKLD
;
A
#
# COMPACT_ATOMS: atom_id res chain seq x y z
N MET A 1 34.51 -25.31 20.32
CA MET A 1 34.28 -23.97 19.72
C MET A 1 34.65 -24.12 18.25
N ASN A 2 33.66 -24.34 17.38
CA ASN A 2 33.88 -24.37 15.93
C ASN A 2 34.03 -22.92 15.47
N ASN A 3 35.26 -22.48 15.17
CA ASN A 3 35.50 -21.30 14.37
C ASN A 3 34.94 -21.58 12.96
N LYS A 4 33.67 -21.27 12.69
CA LYS A 4 33.24 -21.05 11.32
C LYS A 4 34.06 -19.86 10.83
N GLU A 5 34.99 -20.09 9.89
CA GLU A 5 35.61 -18.99 9.16
C GLU A 5 34.50 -18.12 8.59
N ILE A 6 34.40 -16.91 9.12
CA ILE A 6 33.42 -15.92 8.62
C ILE A 6 33.92 -15.54 7.23
N ASP A 7 33.14 -15.86 6.21
CA ASP A 7 33.46 -15.54 4.82
C ASP A 7 33.24 -14.02 4.59
N PHE A 8 34.36 -13.30 4.53
CA PHE A 8 34.35 -11.86 4.29
C PHE A 8 34.24 -11.58 2.79
N VAL A 9 33.33 -10.64 2.44
CA VAL A 9 33.04 -10.28 1.05
C VAL A 9 33.77 -9.01 0.59
N GLY A 10 34.24 -8.20 1.52
CA GLY A 10 34.97 -6.97 1.20
C GLY A 10 35.55 -6.27 2.42
N GLN A 11 36.13 -5.10 2.18
CA GLN A 11 36.71 -4.23 3.21
C GLN A 11 36.39 -2.76 2.96
N VAL A 12 36.25 -1.98 4.03
CA VAL A 12 36.12 -0.52 3.96
C VAL A 12 37.43 0.09 3.47
N VAL A 13 37.35 0.90 2.41
CA VAL A 13 38.51 1.57 1.83
C VAL A 13 38.46 3.09 1.91
N SER A 14 37.25 3.65 2.00
CA SER A 14 37.02 5.10 2.08
C SER A 14 35.57 5.38 2.50
N GLY A 15 35.18 6.63 2.61
CA GLY A 15 33.79 7.04 2.78
C GLY A 15 33.59 8.16 3.78
N ASP A 16 32.36 8.58 3.89
CA ASP A 16 31.86 9.57 4.85
C ASP A 16 30.51 9.10 5.43
N VAL A 17 29.79 10.01 6.10
CA VAL A 17 28.50 9.69 6.71
C VAL A 17 27.41 9.40 5.66
N ALA A 18 27.54 9.93 4.45
CA ALA A 18 26.59 9.72 3.35
C ALA A 18 26.81 8.37 2.66
N GLY A 19 28.06 7.92 2.58
CA GLY A 19 28.38 6.65 1.93
C GLY A 19 29.74 6.07 2.31
N ILE A 20 29.78 4.77 2.53
CA ILE A 20 30.98 3.99 2.84
C ILE A 20 31.38 3.23 1.60
N LEU A 21 32.59 3.46 1.13
CA LEU A 21 33.16 2.78 -0.03
C LEU A 21 33.81 1.45 0.40
N ILE A 22 33.34 0.40 -0.22
CA ILE A 22 33.73 -0.99 0.06
C ILE A 22 34.42 -1.53 -1.17
N ARG A 23 35.61 -2.07 -1.00
CA ARG A 23 36.27 -2.88 -2.03
C ARG A 23 35.82 -4.33 -1.86
N GLU A 24 35.22 -4.87 -2.92
CA GLU A 24 34.81 -6.27 -2.97
C GLU A 24 36.01 -7.23 -3.04
N LYS A 25 35.85 -8.42 -2.48
CA LYS A 25 36.79 -9.53 -2.62
C LYS A 25 36.59 -10.21 -3.98
N ASN A 26 37.64 -10.31 -4.78
CA ASN A 26 37.54 -10.79 -6.18
C ASN A 26 37.19 -12.30 -6.33
N VAL A 27 37.06 -13.03 -5.24
CA VAL A 27 36.73 -14.47 -5.25
C VAL A 27 35.53 -14.71 -4.35
N GLY A 28 34.47 -15.25 -4.91
CA GLY A 28 33.26 -15.57 -4.16
C GLY A 28 31.99 -15.06 -4.81
N LYS A 29 30.99 -14.71 -3.98
CA LYS A 29 29.75 -14.10 -4.43
C LYS A 29 29.94 -12.60 -4.65
N ASN A 30 29.40 -12.08 -5.72
CA ASN A 30 29.44 -10.65 -6.00
C ASN A 30 28.46 -9.89 -5.09
N ILE A 31 28.86 -8.68 -4.67
CA ILE A 31 27.98 -7.75 -3.97
C ILE A 31 26.98 -7.20 -4.97
N GLU A 32 25.71 -7.18 -4.58
CA GLU A 32 24.61 -6.71 -5.41
C GLU A 32 24.02 -5.39 -4.87
N LEU A 33 23.33 -4.66 -5.75
CA LEU A 33 22.53 -3.51 -5.35
C LEU A 33 21.42 -3.94 -4.38
N GLY A 34 21.31 -3.24 -3.24
CA GLY A 34 20.36 -3.57 -2.19
C GLY A 34 20.82 -4.62 -1.20
N ASP A 35 22.07 -5.13 -1.31
CA ASP A 35 22.61 -6.07 -0.33
C ASP A 35 22.68 -5.47 1.08
N LEU A 36 22.35 -6.32 2.04
CA LEU A 36 22.50 -6.05 3.47
C LEU A 36 23.83 -6.67 3.98
N LEU A 37 24.71 -5.80 4.42
CA LEU A 37 26.05 -6.16 4.85
C LEU A 37 26.27 -5.81 6.32
N ILE A 38 27.16 -6.53 6.99
CA ILE A 38 27.52 -6.32 8.40
C ILE A 38 29.00 -6.00 8.54
N ILE A 39 29.30 -5.01 9.36
CA ILE A 39 30.61 -4.76 9.95
C ILE A 39 30.53 -5.13 11.42
N ASP A 40 31.30 -6.10 11.87
CA ASP A 40 31.48 -6.41 13.28
C ASP A 40 32.53 -5.48 13.89
N GLU A 41 32.13 -4.58 14.79
CA GLU A 41 33.07 -3.66 15.46
C GLU A 41 33.76 -4.31 16.63
N ASP A 42 33.01 -5.12 17.39
CA ASP A 42 33.45 -5.96 18.49
C ASP A 42 32.48 -7.11 18.74
N ASP A 43 32.69 -7.95 19.75
CA ASP A 43 31.85 -9.12 20.06
C ASP A 43 30.38 -8.79 20.35
N ASN A 44 30.04 -7.53 20.52
CA ASN A 44 28.71 -7.12 20.97
C ASN A 44 28.07 -6.01 20.12
N ASN A 45 28.83 -5.43 19.21
CA ASN A 45 28.39 -4.31 18.41
C ASN A 45 28.67 -4.58 16.93
N SER A 46 27.64 -4.45 16.13
CA SER A 46 27.75 -4.53 14.67
C SER A 46 26.99 -3.39 14.00
N VAL A 47 27.40 -3.05 12.79
CA VAL A 47 26.77 -2.02 11.97
C VAL A 47 26.21 -2.70 10.73
N LEU A 48 24.90 -2.52 10.51
CA LEU A 48 24.21 -2.95 9.30
C LEU A 48 24.35 -1.87 8.24
N LEU A 49 24.83 -2.26 7.08
CA LEU A 49 24.95 -1.44 5.88
C LEU A 49 23.98 -1.91 4.82
N LYS A 50 23.57 -1.01 3.94
CA LYS A 50 22.83 -1.34 2.71
C LYS A 50 23.58 -0.77 1.52
N VAL A 51 23.79 -1.58 0.50
CA VAL A 51 24.43 -1.19 -0.76
C VAL A 51 23.44 -0.41 -1.60
N PHE A 52 23.81 0.79 -2.05
CA PHE A 52 22.96 1.65 -2.86
C PHE A 52 23.56 1.99 -4.24
N ASP A 53 24.85 1.71 -4.45
CA ASP A 53 25.50 1.90 -5.74
C ASP A 53 26.71 0.97 -5.93
N LEU A 54 27.01 0.67 -7.18
CA LEU A 54 28.14 -0.15 -7.58
C LEU A 54 28.93 0.56 -8.68
N SER A 55 30.25 0.46 -8.62
CA SER A 55 31.15 1.04 -9.61
C SER A 55 32.37 0.17 -9.83
N PHE A 56 33.01 0.31 -10.96
CA PHE A 56 34.30 -0.32 -11.22
C PHE A 56 35.43 0.45 -10.57
N GLY A 57 36.31 -0.26 -9.86
CA GLY A 57 37.59 0.24 -9.39
C GLY A 57 38.73 -0.37 -10.17
N SER A 58 39.77 0.43 -10.48
CA SER A 58 40.98 -0.05 -11.11
C SER A 58 42.17 0.76 -10.67
N GLN A 59 43.35 0.10 -10.60
CA GLN A 59 44.63 0.75 -10.44
C GLN A 59 45.22 1.19 -11.80
N ILE A 60 44.58 0.78 -12.90
CA ILE A 60 44.96 1.14 -14.27
C ILE A 60 44.16 2.40 -14.66
N SER A 61 44.83 3.36 -15.31
CA SER A 61 44.12 4.58 -15.76
C SER A 61 43.02 4.24 -16.79
N PRO A 62 41.93 5.00 -16.83
CA PRO A 62 40.84 4.74 -17.78
C PRO A 62 41.29 4.65 -19.23
N SER A 63 42.23 5.51 -19.67
CA SER A 63 42.79 5.48 -21.03
C SER A 63 43.55 4.19 -21.36
N ASN A 64 44.29 3.64 -20.39
CA ASN A 64 44.99 2.39 -20.57
C ASN A 64 44.04 1.19 -20.55
N MET A 65 42.92 1.28 -19.80
CA MET A 65 41.89 0.25 -19.82
C MET A 65 41.15 0.23 -21.17
N GLU A 66 40.84 1.40 -21.72
CA GLU A 66 40.20 1.53 -23.03
C GLU A 66 41.10 0.96 -24.14
N LEU A 67 42.40 1.29 -24.10
CA LEU A 67 43.40 0.71 -25.02
C LEU A 67 43.48 -0.80 -24.91
N ALA A 68 43.55 -1.33 -23.68
CA ALA A 68 43.60 -2.77 -23.43
C ALA A 68 42.36 -3.50 -23.92
N ALA A 69 41.18 -2.91 -23.70
CA ALA A 69 39.90 -3.44 -24.20
C ALA A 69 39.88 -3.46 -25.75
N GLY A 70 40.34 -2.37 -26.40
CA GLY A 70 40.47 -2.30 -27.86
C GLY A 70 41.39 -3.38 -28.40
N LEU A 71 42.57 -3.54 -27.85
CA LEU A 71 43.54 -4.57 -28.30
C LEU A 71 43.00 -6.00 -28.08
N SER A 72 42.25 -6.23 -26.99
CA SER A 72 41.59 -7.52 -26.75
C SER A 72 40.54 -7.84 -27.80
N LEU A 73 39.74 -6.85 -28.20
CA LEU A 73 38.70 -6.98 -29.24
C LEU A 73 39.31 -7.27 -30.64
N GLU A 74 40.48 -6.74 -30.90
CA GLU A 74 41.24 -7.00 -32.16
C GLU A 74 41.99 -8.33 -32.15
N GLY A 75 41.80 -9.19 -31.13
CA GLY A 75 42.46 -10.48 -31.06
C GLY A 75 43.93 -10.46 -30.59
N MET A 76 44.40 -9.30 -30.14
CA MET A 76 45.76 -9.13 -29.60
C MET A 76 45.82 -9.31 -28.07
N GLY A 77 44.72 -9.78 -27.45
CA GLY A 77 44.57 -9.85 -25.99
C GLY A 77 45.41 -10.93 -25.29
N ASP A 78 45.78 -12.00 -25.98
CA ASP A 78 46.53 -13.11 -25.36
C ASP A 78 48.00 -12.77 -25.04
N GLU A 79 48.55 -11.74 -25.68
CA GLU A 79 49.91 -11.27 -25.41
C GLU A 79 49.95 -10.17 -24.32
N ILE A 80 48.81 -9.55 -24.00
CA ILE A 80 48.70 -8.56 -22.92
C ILE A 80 48.13 -9.25 -21.68
N GLY A 81 48.81 -10.25 -21.19
CA GLY A 81 48.56 -10.84 -19.89
C GLY A 81 48.83 -9.81 -18.79
N PHE A 82 47.79 -9.11 -18.34
CA PHE A 82 47.91 -8.33 -17.11
C PHE A 82 48.18 -9.31 -15.96
N TYR A 83 49.42 -9.46 -15.58
CA TYR A 83 49.79 -10.11 -14.35
C TYR A 83 48.92 -9.54 -13.21
N GLU A 84 48.19 -10.40 -12.52
CA GLU A 84 47.27 -10.00 -11.44
C GLU A 84 46.07 -9.11 -11.88
N SER A 85 45.48 -9.34 -13.08
CA SER A 85 44.32 -8.59 -13.57
C SER A 85 43.20 -8.53 -12.51
N ASN A 86 42.97 -9.62 -11.79
CA ASN A 86 41.97 -9.73 -10.73
C ASN A 86 42.29 -8.90 -9.47
N LEU A 87 43.57 -8.52 -9.23
CA LEU A 87 43.94 -7.63 -8.13
C LEU A 87 43.85 -6.16 -8.52
N ARG A 88 43.97 -5.86 -9.82
CA ARG A 88 43.97 -4.49 -10.34
C ARG A 88 42.60 -4.00 -10.77
N ASN A 89 41.66 -4.89 -11.12
CA ASN A 89 40.27 -4.60 -11.46
C ASN A 89 39.38 -5.25 -10.43
N TYR A 90 38.48 -4.46 -9.84
CA TYR A 90 37.62 -4.91 -8.76
C TYR A 90 36.31 -4.11 -8.76
N THR A 91 35.30 -4.61 -8.08
CA THR A 91 34.05 -3.87 -7.81
C THR A 91 34.23 -3.04 -6.55
N LEU A 92 33.71 -1.82 -6.63
CA LEU A 92 33.52 -0.92 -5.50
C LEU A 92 32.03 -0.82 -5.23
N ALA A 93 31.62 -1.07 -3.99
CA ALA A 93 30.25 -0.90 -3.53
C ALA A 93 30.16 0.32 -2.62
N ASN A 94 29.19 1.20 -2.91
CA ASN A 94 28.82 2.27 -2.02
C ASN A 94 27.67 1.80 -1.13
N ALA A 95 27.87 1.84 0.19
CA ALA A 95 26.89 1.38 1.16
C ALA A 95 26.64 2.45 2.22
N LYS A 96 25.39 2.58 2.66
CA LYS A 96 24.99 3.47 3.75
C LYS A 96 24.87 2.69 5.05
N ALA A 97 25.44 3.22 6.13
CA ALA A 97 25.24 2.68 7.46
C ALA A 97 23.82 3.02 7.94
N ILE A 98 22.97 2.00 8.13
CA ILE A 98 21.55 2.21 8.43
C ILE A 98 21.22 2.06 9.91
N ILE A 99 21.79 1.06 10.58
CA ILE A 99 21.61 0.86 12.03
C ILE A 99 22.88 0.30 12.67
N LYS A 100 23.02 0.60 13.96
CA LYS A 100 24.01 -0.05 14.84
C LYS A 100 23.28 -0.97 15.81
N ILE A 101 23.63 -2.24 15.77
CA ILE A 101 23.09 -3.29 16.64
C ILE A 101 24.02 -3.37 17.86
N THR A 102 23.46 -3.23 19.05
CA THR A 102 24.19 -3.28 20.32
C THR A 102 23.46 -4.16 21.32
N LYS A 103 24.12 -4.56 22.42
CA LYS A 103 23.46 -5.29 23.53
C LYS A 103 22.26 -4.53 24.12
N GLU A 104 22.31 -3.21 24.12
CA GLU A 104 21.26 -2.35 24.66
C GLU A 104 20.10 -2.14 23.67
N GLY A 105 20.22 -2.63 22.42
CA GLY A 105 19.25 -2.47 21.36
C GLY A 105 19.81 -1.78 20.12
N ILE A 106 18.90 -1.28 19.29
CA ILE A 106 19.22 -0.72 17.97
C ILE A 106 19.33 0.79 18.06
N LYS A 107 20.43 1.34 17.53
CA LYS A 107 20.72 2.78 17.50
C LYS A 107 21.02 3.25 16.07
N ILE A 108 20.88 4.54 15.82
CA ILE A 108 21.35 5.16 14.56
C ILE A 108 22.86 5.30 14.64
N PRO A 109 23.63 4.86 13.62
CA PRO A 109 25.09 5.01 13.57
C PRO A 109 25.44 6.50 13.54
N LYS A 110 26.39 6.93 14.37
CA LYS A 110 26.90 8.32 14.41
C LYS A 110 28.42 8.39 14.22
N VAL A 111 29.06 7.26 14.01
CA VAL A 111 30.51 7.12 13.87
C VAL A 111 30.80 6.28 12.64
N LEU A 112 31.82 6.64 11.89
CA LEU A 112 32.29 5.85 10.77
C LEU A 112 32.97 4.57 11.25
N PRO A 113 32.85 3.46 10.50
CA PRO A 113 33.63 2.26 10.75
C PRO A 113 35.12 2.53 10.51
N LYS A 114 35.97 1.69 11.10
CA LYS A 114 37.42 1.81 10.92
C LYS A 114 37.84 1.43 9.48
N PHE A 115 38.87 2.06 8.98
CA PHE A 115 39.52 1.62 7.74
C PHE A 115 39.87 0.12 7.80
N PHE A 116 39.73 -0.56 6.68
CA PHE A 116 39.98 -1.98 6.52
C PHE A 116 39.10 -2.89 7.39
N SER A 117 38.00 -2.35 7.99
CA SER A 117 36.99 -3.20 8.62
C SER A 117 36.51 -4.24 7.61
N LYS A 118 36.50 -5.50 8.03
CA LYS A 118 36.00 -6.62 7.23
C LYS A 118 34.49 -6.60 7.19
N ILE A 119 33.93 -6.99 6.05
CA ILE A 119 32.50 -6.94 5.78
C ILE A 119 32.04 -8.34 5.38
N ARG A 120 30.87 -8.73 5.92
CA ARG A 120 30.17 -9.98 5.58
C ARG A 120 28.72 -9.73 5.22
N TYR A 121 28.06 -10.70 4.60
CA TYR A 121 26.62 -10.64 4.44
C TYR A 121 25.89 -10.70 5.78
N ALA A 122 24.75 -9.99 5.87
CA ALA A 122 23.86 -10.11 7.01
C ALA A 122 23.25 -11.52 7.07
N THR A 123 23.20 -12.09 8.26
CA THR A 123 22.60 -13.39 8.54
C THR A 123 21.23 -13.24 9.21
N LYS A 124 20.51 -14.36 9.37
CA LYS A 124 19.27 -14.41 10.10
C LYS A 124 19.43 -13.89 11.54
N GLU A 125 20.52 -14.26 12.19
CA GLU A 125 20.82 -13.88 13.56
C GLU A 125 20.97 -12.37 13.71
N ASP A 126 21.63 -11.71 12.74
CA ASP A 126 21.79 -10.25 12.71
C ASP A 126 20.46 -9.51 12.56
N LEU A 127 19.49 -10.13 11.88
CA LEU A 127 18.19 -9.54 11.53
C LEU A 127 17.04 -10.03 12.41
N GLN A 128 17.32 -10.79 13.46
CA GLN A 128 16.32 -11.38 14.35
C GLN A 128 15.37 -10.36 14.98
N PHE A 129 15.85 -9.14 15.21
CA PHE A 129 15.04 -8.06 15.76
C PHE A 129 13.89 -7.61 14.84
N ILE A 130 13.96 -7.90 13.52
CA ILE A 130 12.91 -7.58 12.55
C ILE A 130 11.88 -8.71 12.48
N SER A 131 12.33 -9.96 12.60
CA SER A 131 11.47 -11.14 12.43
C SER A 131 10.60 -11.45 13.65
N LYS A 132 10.80 -10.75 14.77
CA LYS A 132 9.96 -10.95 15.96
C LYS A 132 8.55 -10.42 15.69
N PRO A 133 7.51 -11.27 15.68
CA PRO A 133 6.16 -10.81 15.41
C PRO A 133 5.68 -9.89 16.55
N PRO A 134 5.04 -8.76 16.21
CA PRO A 134 4.35 -7.91 17.19
C PRO A 134 3.09 -8.60 17.72
N GLU A 135 2.35 -7.93 18.61
CA GLU A 135 1.09 -8.46 19.17
C GLU A 135 0.04 -8.79 18.09
N ASP A 136 -0.13 -7.90 17.13
CA ASP A 136 -1.05 -8.06 15.99
C ASP A 136 -0.26 -8.08 14.67
N PRO A 137 0.35 -9.21 14.29
CA PRO A 137 1.28 -9.27 13.17
C PRO A 137 0.56 -9.24 11.81
N ILE A 138 0.85 -8.24 11.00
CA ILE A 138 0.48 -8.19 9.59
C ILE A 138 1.72 -8.58 8.77
N TYR A 139 1.67 -9.74 8.16
CA TYR A 139 2.76 -10.26 7.33
C TYR A 139 2.82 -9.52 5.99
N LEU A 140 4.02 -9.08 5.61
CA LEU A 140 4.28 -8.38 4.36
C LEU A 140 5.13 -9.19 3.39
N GLY A 141 5.96 -10.08 3.89
CA GLY A 141 6.92 -10.86 3.12
C GLY A 141 8.14 -11.23 3.94
N ASN A 142 9.20 -11.67 3.29
CA ASN A 142 10.48 -12.00 3.92
C ASN A 142 11.52 -10.95 3.55
N ILE A 143 12.54 -10.76 4.39
CA ILE A 143 13.66 -9.84 4.07
C ILE A 143 14.37 -10.31 2.81
N ARG A 144 14.77 -9.34 2.00
CA ARG A 144 15.60 -9.50 0.82
C ARG A 144 16.94 -8.80 0.99
N SER A 145 18.00 -9.42 0.53
CA SER A 145 19.35 -8.86 0.43
C SER A 145 19.86 -9.08 -0.99
N GLY A 146 20.06 -8.01 -1.75
CA GLY A 146 20.28 -8.12 -3.20
C GLY A 146 19.15 -8.89 -3.88
N SER A 147 19.47 -9.88 -4.67
CA SER A 147 18.52 -10.82 -5.29
C SER A 147 18.10 -11.98 -4.36
N LYS A 148 18.75 -12.12 -3.21
CA LYS A 148 18.54 -13.25 -2.29
C LYS A 148 17.43 -12.96 -1.30
N VAL A 149 16.43 -13.86 -1.23
CA VAL A 149 15.40 -13.86 -0.20
C VAL A 149 15.89 -14.65 1.02
N LEU A 150 15.69 -14.07 2.22
CA LEU A 150 15.96 -14.72 3.49
C LEU A 150 14.64 -15.30 4.03
N ASP A 151 14.27 -16.49 3.56
CA ASP A 151 12.98 -17.13 3.83
C ASP A 151 12.64 -17.29 5.31
N ASP A 152 13.67 -17.39 6.16
CA ASP A 152 13.53 -17.53 7.61
C ASP A 152 13.43 -16.19 8.35
N VAL A 153 13.35 -15.05 7.66
CA VAL A 153 13.29 -13.72 8.27
C VAL A 153 12.03 -12.99 7.80
N PRO A 154 10.85 -13.38 8.34
CA PRO A 154 9.58 -12.73 7.99
C PRO A 154 9.53 -11.30 8.52
N VAL A 155 8.87 -10.44 7.77
CA VAL A 155 8.65 -9.02 8.11
C VAL A 155 7.20 -8.81 8.43
N TYR A 156 6.96 -8.25 9.62
CA TYR A 156 5.63 -7.90 10.10
C TYR A 156 5.55 -6.42 10.46
N LEU A 157 4.38 -5.83 10.25
CA LEU A 157 4.01 -4.58 10.91
C LEU A 157 2.97 -4.85 11.99
N ASN A 158 2.92 -4.01 13.02
CA ASN A 158 1.87 -4.08 14.02
C ASN A 158 0.55 -3.61 13.41
N GLY A 159 -0.51 -4.43 13.49
CA GLY A 159 -1.79 -4.16 12.86
C GLY A 159 -2.47 -2.90 13.41
N ASN A 160 -2.38 -2.64 14.71
CA ASN A 160 -2.96 -1.43 15.30
C ASN A 160 -2.31 -0.17 14.71
N ASP A 161 -0.97 -0.13 14.63
CA ASP A 161 -0.24 0.99 14.04
C ASP A 161 -0.54 1.11 12.55
N PHE A 162 -0.61 -0.01 11.84
CA PHE A 162 -0.84 -0.07 10.40
C PHE A 162 -2.23 0.45 10.01
N PHE A 163 -3.30 -0.03 10.68
CA PHE A 163 -4.68 0.29 10.32
C PHE A 163 -5.21 1.59 10.93
N THR A 164 -4.55 2.14 11.95
CA THR A 164 -4.89 3.48 12.48
C THR A 164 -4.22 4.61 11.71
N HIS A 165 -3.16 4.31 10.96
CA HIS A 165 -2.43 5.28 10.15
C HIS A 165 -2.77 5.10 8.66
N HIS A 166 -2.16 5.94 7.83
CA HIS A 166 -2.38 5.89 6.40
C HIS A 166 -1.20 5.24 5.70
N VAL A 167 -1.51 4.43 4.69
CA VAL A 167 -0.55 3.62 3.93
C VAL A 167 -0.62 4.01 2.46
N LEU A 168 0.53 4.12 1.81
CA LEU A 168 0.67 4.26 0.37
C LEU A 168 1.31 3.00 -0.20
N ILE A 169 0.73 2.45 -1.25
CA ILE A 169 1.28 1.32 -2.01
C ILE A 169 1.49 1.79 -3.46
N PRO A 170 2.62 2.44 -3.74
CA PRO A 170 2.94 2.88 -5.09
C PRO A 170 3.59 1.74 -5.87
N ALA A 171 3.13 1.51 -7.10
CA ALA A 171 3.69 0.51 -8.00
C ALA A 171 3.22 0.66 -9.43
N THR A 172 4.04 0.34 -10.40
CA THR A 172 3.58 0.13 -11.78
C THR A 172 2.75 -1.15 -11.91
N THR A 173 2.05 -1.31 -13.03
CA THR A 173 1.23 -2.49 -13.31
C THR A 173 2.10 -3.75 -13.33
N GLY A 174 1.58 -4.86 -12.81
CA GLY A 174 2.25 -6.17 -12.83
C GLY A 174 3.32 -6.37 -11.76
N ARG A 175 3.61 -5.41 -10.90
CA ARG A 175 4.62 -5.52 -9.82
C ARG A 175 4.13 -6.25 -8.56
N GLY A 176 2.86 -6.68 -8.51
CA GLY A 176 2.34 -7.52 -7.43
C GLY A 176 1.54 -6.77 -6.37
N LYS A 177 0.91 -5.61 -6.71
CA LYS A 177 0.03 -4.86 -5.78
C LYS A 177 -1.04 -5.73 -5.14
N SER A 178 -1.89 -6.36 -5.94
CA SER A 178 -2.99 -7.20 -5.45
C SER A 178 -2.49 -8.41 -4.66
N ASN A 179 -1.34 -9.00 -5.05
CA ASN A 179 -0.70 -10.08 -4.32
C ASN A 179 -0.31 -9.65 -2.88
N LEU A 180 0.33 -8.50 -2.75
CA LEU A 180 0.69 -7.91 -1.45
C LEU A 180 -0.56 -7.65 -0.60
N VAL A 181 -1.59 -7.03 -1.19
CA VAL A 181 -2.83 -6.69 -0.47
C VAL A 181 -3.58 -7.96 -0.04
N LYS A 182 -3.70 -8.98 -0.89
CA LYS A 182 -4.27 -10.30 -0.52
C LYS A 182 -3.51 -10.91 0.66
N THR A 183 -2.17 -10.87 0.63
CA THR A 183 -1.30 -11.38 1.72
C THR A 183 -1.53 -10.65 3.03
N MET A 184 -1.65 -9.33 2.99
CA MET A 184 -1.97 -8.52 4.17
C MET A 184 -3.37 -8.83 4.73
N LEU A 185 -4.38 -8.88 3.86
CA LEU A 185 -5.76 -9.17 4.23
C LEU A 185 -5.93 -10.58 4.79
N TRP A 186 -5.13 -11.54 4.33
CA TRP A 186 -5.08 -12.89 4.90
C TRP A 186 -4.65 -12.87 6.37
N SER A 187 -3.65 -12.07 6.71
CA SER A 187 -3.25 -11.85 8.12
C SER A 187 -4.36 -11.19 8.94
N VAL A 188 -5.12 -10.26 8.35
CA VAL A 188 -6.27 -9.59 9.02
C VAL A 188 -7.37 -10.60 9.34
N LEU A 189 -7.71 -11.52 8.43
CA LEU A 189 -8.69 -12.58 8.68
C LEU A 189 -8.28 -13.48 9.85
N LYS A 190 -7.00 -13.73 10.01
CA LYS A 190 -6.46 -14.50 11.13
C LYS A 190 -6.64 -13.78 12.46
N LEU A 191 -6.40 -12.48 12.50
CA LEU A 191 -6.51 -11.66 13.70
C LEU A 191 -7.97 -11.34 14.06
N GLY A 192 -8.78 -10.95 13.09
CA GLY A 192 -10.19 -10.60 13.27
C GLY A 192 -10.45 -9.41 14.20
N LYS A 193 -9.52 -8.47 14.27
CA LYS A 193 -9.53 -7.29 15.17
C LYS A 193 -9.65 -5.96 14.42
N PHE A 194 -9.55 -5.96 13.09
CA PHE A 194 -9.49 -4.75 12.27
C PHE A 194 -10.58 -4.76 11.21
N GLY A 195 -11.34 -3.67 11.13
CA GLY A 195 -12.29 -3.46 10.05
C GLY A 195 -11.54 -3.03 8.79
N VAL A 196 -11.77 -3.70 7.67
CA VAL A 196 -11.17 -3.28 6.40
C VAL A 196 -12.23 -3.22 5.32
N LEU A 197 -12.44 -2.03 4.76
CA LEU A 197 -13.27 -1.84 3.58
C LEU A 197 -12.42 -1.96 2.33
N VAL A 198 -12.82 -2.83 1.41
CA VAL A 198 -12.19 -2.99 0.10
C VAL A 198 -13.21 -2.65 -0.98
N LEU A 199 -12.92 -1.64 -1.79
CA LEU A 199 -13.66 -1.36 -3.02
C LEU A 199 -12.97 -2.12 -4.15
N ASP A 200 -13.55 -3.26 -4.57
CA ASP A 200 -12.93 -4.21 -5.49
C ASP A 200 -13.44 -3.98 -6.91
N ALA A 201 -12.73 -3.13 -7.64
CA ALA A 201 -13.08 -2.78 -9.02
C ALA A 201 -12.76 -3.90 -10.04
N HIS A 202 -11.96 -4.89 -9.65
CA HIS A 202 -11.45 -5.92 -10.55
C HIS A 202 -11.83 -7.35 -10.14
N ASP A 203 -12.60 -7.51 -9.05
CA ASP A 203 -12.99 -8.82 -8.45
C ASP A 203 -11.76 -9.71 -8.15
N GLU A 204 -10.69 -9.09 -7.62
CA GLU A 204 -9.41 -9.77 -7.37
C GLU A 204 -9.28 -10.37 -5.98
N TYR A 205 -10.02 -9.88 -4.97
CA TYR A 205 -9.74 -10.20 -3.57
C TYR A 205 -10.57 -11.37 -3.04
N TYR A 206 -11.86 -11.42 -3.36
CA TYR A 206 -12.75 -12.45 -2.83
C TYR A 206 -12.38 -13.85 -3.32
N GLY A 207 -12.08 -13.98 -4.62
CA GLY A 207 -11.69 -15.24 -5.26
C GLY A 207 -12.90 -16.03 -5.77
N ARG A 208 -13.83 -15.43 -6.52
CA ARG A 208 -15.00 -16.11 -7.08
C ARG A 208 -14.64 -17.39 -7.85
N HIS A 209 -13.61 -17.31 -8.68
CA HIS A 209 -13.20 -18.35 -9.63
C HIS A 209 -11.81 -18.93 -9.34
N GLU A 210 -11.10 -18.38 -8.36
CA GLU A 210 -9.75 -18.75 -7.98
C GLU A 210 -9.59 -18.78 -6.46
N LEU A 211 -8.40 -19.15 -5.99
CA LEU A 211 -8.06 -19.07 -4.56
C LEU A 211 -8.05 -17.61 -4.11
N GLY A 212 -8.83 -17.30 -3.07
CA GLY A 212 -8.98 -15.94 -2.56
C GLY A 212 -9.30 -15.89 -1.08
N LEU A 213 -9.68 -14.72 -0.60
CA LEU A 213 -9.95 -14.51 0.83
C LEU A 213 -11.10 -15.36 1.37
N LYS A 214 -12.05 -15.77 0.52
CA LYS A 214 -13.17 -16.67 0.90
C LYS A 214 -12.70 -18.03 1.42
N ASP A 215 -11.50 -18.47 1.01
CA ASP A 215 -10.98 -19.80 1.32
C ASP A 215 -10.26 -19.86 2.67
N HIS A 216 -10.08 -18.71 3.35
CA HIS A 216 -9.51 -18.67 4.69
C HIS A 216 -10.47 -19.31 5.71
N GLN A 217 -9.94 -20.10 6.66
CA GLN A 217 -10.74 -20.80 7.69
C GLN A 217 -11.70 -19.86 8.45
N ASN A 218 -11.29 -18.62 8.73
CA ASN A 218 -12.11 -17.62 9.43
C ASN A 218 -13.00 -16.80 8.49
N ALA A 219 -13.00 -17.05 7.17
CA ALA A 219 -13.72 -16.23 6.21
C ALA A 219 -15.22 -16.17 6.50
N LYS A 220 -15.83 -17.32 6.88
CA LYS A 220 -17.26 -17.39 7.22
C LYS A 220 -17.68 -16.38 8.31
N GLU A 221 -16.81 -16.13 9.28
CA GLU A 221 -17.08 -15.22 10.41
C GLU A 221 -16.57 -13.80 10.14
N LYS A 222 -15.39 -13.66 9.56
CA LYS A 222 -14.62 -12.42 9.49
C LYS A 222 -14.62 -11.73 8.12
N LEU A 223 -15.19 -12.36 7.07
CA LEU A 223 -15.31 -11.79 5.74
C LEU A 223 -16.78 -11.55 5.39
N ARG A 224 -17.06 -10.40 4.80
CA ARG A 224 -18.36 -10.10 4.18
C ARG A 224 -18.13 -9.62 2.76
N TYR A 225 -18.89 -10.18 1.84
CA TYR A 225 -18.84 -9.85 0.43
C TYR A 225 -20.19 -9.31 -0.02
N TYR A 226 -20.17 -8.15 -0.63
CA TYR A 226 -21.34 -7.47 -1.17
C TYR A 226 -21.20 -7.29 -2.67
N SER A 227 -22.17 -7.73 -3.44
CA SER A 227 -22.20 -7.60 -4.90
C SER A 227 -23.64 -7.43 -5.39
N SER A 228 -23.80 -6.77 -6.54
CA SER A 228 -25.10 -6.73 -7.24
C SER A 228 -25.50 -8.09 -7.78
N ASP A 229 -24.52 -8.98 -8.00
CA ASP A 229 -24.67 -10.37 -8.45
C ASP A 229 -24.02 -11.29 -7.41
N ALA A 230 -24.58 -11.30 -6.21
CA ALA A 230 -24.02 -11.97 -5.05
C ALA A 230 -24.12 -13.50 -5.18
N PRO A 231 -23.01 -14.26 -5.03
CA PRO A 231 -23.05 -15.70 -4.89
C PRO A 231 -23.90 -16.14 -3.70
N VAL A 232 -24.42 -17.37 -3.73
CA VAL A 232 -25.17 -17.93 -2.61
C VAL A 232 -24.36 -17.87 -1.32
N GLY A 233 -24.94 -17.29 -0.26
CA GLY A 233 -24.29 -17.11 1.03
C GLY A 233 -23.54 -15.78 1.19
N SER A 234 -23.52 -14.93 0.17
CA SER A 234 -23.01 -13.56 0.22
C SER A 234 -24.14 -12.53 0.36
N ASN A 235 -23.79 -11.26 0.49
CA ASN A 235 -24.78 -10.18 0.68
C ASN A 235 -25.06 -9.49 -0.65
N THR A 236 -26.32 -9.19 -0.91
CA THR A 236 -26.69 -8.34 -2.06
C THR A 236 -26.34 -6.89 -1.74
N LEU A 237 -25.62 -6.23 -2.66
CA LEU A 237 -25.38 -4.80 -2.60
C LEU A 237 -26.60 -4.07 -3.15
N LEU A 238 -27.45 -3.60 -2.26
CA LEU A 238 -28.64 -2.81 -2.59
C LEU A 238 -28.68 -1.59 -1.67
N ILE A 239 -28.75 -0.39 -2.23
CA ILE A 239 -28.73 0.88 -1.49
C ILE A 239 -29.99 1.67 -1.85
N ASN A 240 -30.73 2.11 -0.85
CA ASN A 240 -31.87 2.97 -1.06
C ASN A 240 -31.42 4.39 -1.42
N ILE A 241 -31.90 4.95 -2.54
CA ILE A 241 -31.51 6.30 -2.99
C ILE A 241 -31.86 7.38 -1.98
N ARG A 242 -32.85 7.15 -1.10
CA ARG A 242 -33.23 8.07 -0.02
C ARG A 242 -32.20 8.16 1.10
N THR A 243 -31.27 7.20 1.17
CA THR A 243 -30.14 7.24 2.13
C THR A 243 -28.96 8.06 1.63
N ILE A 244 -29.02 8.54 0.39
CA ILE A 244 -27.95 9.35 -0.21
C ILE A 244 -28.10 10.80 0.22
N ALA A 245 -27.07 11.31 0.90
CA ALA A 245 -26.98 12.71 1.30
C ALA A 245 -26.15 13.54 0.31
N PRO A 246 -26.36 14.85 0.21
CA PRO A 246 -25.58 15.72 -0.67
C PRO A 246 -24.07 15.60 -0.53
N GLU A 247 -23.57 15.47 0.69
CA GLU A 247 -22.15 15.33 1.02
C GLU A 247 -21.48 14.08 0.40
N HIS A 248 -22.27 13.05 0.05
CA HIS A 248 -21.73 11.85 -0.58
C HIS A 248 -21.24 12.10 -2.02
N PHE A 249 -21.76 13.15 -2.67
CA PHE A 249 -21.34 13.55 -4.01
C PHE A 249 -20.14 14.51 -4.02
N GLU A 250 -19.76 15.06 -2.85
CA GLU A 250 -18.65 16.01 -2.75
C GLU A 250 -17.34 15.39 -3.25
N GLY A 251 -16.66 16.11 -4.15
CA GLY A 251 -15.42 15.66 -4.75
C GLY A 251 -15.53 14.44 -5.67
N ILE A 252 -16.76 13.96 -5.98
CA ILE A 252 -17.01 12.85 -6.92
C ILE A 252 -17.73 13.37 -8.16
N VAL A 253 -18.75 14.18 -7.96
CA VAL A 253 -19.49 14.82 -9.05
C VAL A 253 -19.24 16.32 -9.00
N ASN A 254 -18.71 16.87 -10.09
CA ASN A 254 -18.43 18.29 -10.17
C ASN A 254 -19.74 19.07 -10.34
N PHE A 255 -20.23 19.69 -9.26
CA PHE A 255 -21.37 20.59 -9.25
C PHE A 255 -20.91 22.04 -9.22
N THR A 256 -21.55 22.89 -10.05
CA THR A 256 -21.37 24.35 -9.98
C THR A 256 -22.00 24.90 -8.68
N GLU A 257 -21.62 26.10 -8.28
CA GLU A 257 -22.17 26.74 -7.08
C GLU A 257 -23.71 26.87 -7.15
N ALA A 258 -24.26 27.19 -8.32
CA ALA A 258 -25.70 27.23 -8.50
C ALA A 258 -26.37 25.85 -8.31
N GLN A 259 -25.70 24.78 -8.76
CA GLN A 259 -26.18 23.40 -8.55
C GLN A 259 -26.07 22.99 -7.08
N LYS A 260 -25.00 23.34 -6.38
CA LYS A 260 -24.86 23.09 -4.93
C LYS A 260 -25.95 23.81 -4.13
N GLN A 261 -26.24 25.05 -4.47
CA GLN A 261 -27.36 25.82 -3.84
C GLN A 261 -28.71 25.16 -4.10
N ALA A 262 -28.96 24.68 -5.32
CA ALA A 262 -30.18 23.93 -5.64
C ALA A 262 -30.24 22.61 -4.83
N ILE A 263 -29.18 21.82 -4.78
CA ILE A 263 -29.09 20.59 -3.97
C ILE A 263 -29.41 20.90 -2.51
N TRP A 264 -28.78 21.94 -1.95
CA TRP A 264 -29.04 22.37 -0.57
C TRP A 264 -30.51 22.75 -0.33
N LEU A 265 -31.11 23.52 -1.24
CA LEU A 265 -32.51 23.89 -1.17
C LEU A 265 -33.41 22.64 -1.16
N PHE A 266 -33.23 21.74 -2.13
CA PHE A 266 -34.03 20.52 -2.24
C PHE A 266 -33.85 19.59 -1.04
N SER A 267 -32.61 19.39 -0.57
CA SER A 267 -32.34 18.53 0.57
C SER A 267 -32.92 19.06 1.88
N ASN A 268 -32.92 20.37 2.11
CA ASN A 268 -33.55 20.97 3.27
C ASN A 268 -35.07 20.91 3.22
N THR A 269 -35.66 21.06 2.03
CA THR A 269 -37.11 21.10 1.83
C THR A 269 -37.70 19.69 1.83
N PHE A 270 -37.11 18.77 1.08
CA PHE A 270 -37.66 17.43 0.81
C PHE A 270 -36.99 16.30 1.56
N ARG A 271 -35.95 16.62 2.38
CA ARG A 271 -35.23 15.65 3.21
C ARG A 271 -34.76 14.45 2.37
N GLU A 272 -35.10 13.24 2.78
CA GLU A 272 -34.69 11.99 2.13
C GLU A 272 -35.16 11.87 0.67
N ALA A 273 -36.27 12.53 0.30
CA ALA A 273 -36.81 12.48 -1.06
C ALA A 273 -36.21 13.53 -2.02
N TRP A 274 -35.13 14.22 -1.65
CA TRP A 274 -34.58 15.34 -2.42
C TRP A 274 -34.14 14.94 -3.85
N ILE A 275 -33.54 13.74 -4.02
CA ILE A 275 -33.17 13.23 -5.34
C ILE A 275 -34.40 13.00 -6.21
N GLU A 276 -35.42 12.33 -5.65
CA GLU A 276 -36.66 12.04 -6.35
C GLU A 276 -37.33 13.36 -6.82
N ARG A 277 -37.39 14.36 -5.94
CA ARG A 277 -37.98 15.67 -6.27
C ARG A 277 -37.22 16.39 -7.37
N ILE A 278 -35.88 16.39 -7.33
CA ILE A 278 -35.10 16.97 -8.43
C ILE A 278 -35.37 16.23 -9.73
N VAL A 279 -35.32 14.90 -9.73
CA VAL A 279 -35.40 14.06 -10.95
C VAL A 279 -36.81 14.14 -11.59
N LEU A 280 -37.85 14.27 -10.78
CA LEU A 280 -39.27 14.34 -11.21
C LEU A 280 -39.79 15.75 -11.45
N SER A 281 -39.04 16.81 -11.12
CA SER A 281 -39.47 18.20 -11.28
C SER A 281 -39.65 18.57 -12.75
N ASP A 282 -40.76 19.25 -13.05
CA ASP A 282 -41.03 19.79 -14.37
C ASP A 282 -40.41 21.19 -14.55
N VAL A 283 -40.28 21.61 -15.80
CA VAL A 283 -39.81 22.96 -16.17
C VAL A 283 -40.77 24.01 -15.62
N GLY A 284 -40.22 25.01 -14.91
CA GLY A 284 -41.03 26.09 -14.31
C GLY A 284 -41.61 25.76 -12.92
N GLU A 285 -41.57 24.53 -12.42
CA GLU A 285 -42.13 24.17 -11.09
C GLU A 285 -41.46 24.95 -9.95
N PHE A 286 -40.18 25.28 -10.07
CA PHE A 286 -39.42 26.05 -9.07
C PHE A 286 -38.96 27.41 -9.61
N GLU A 287 -39.76 28.02 -10.49
CA GLU A 287 -39.46 29.34 -11.06
C GLU A 287 -39.22 30.38 -9.95
N GLY A 288 -38.17 31.18 -10.08
CA GLY A 288 -37.75 32.16 -9.08
C GLY A 288 -36.89 31.58 -7.93
N LEU A 289 -36.81 30.26 -7.74
CA LEU A 289 -35.97 29.62 -6.74
C LEU A 289 -34.72 28.95 -7.37
N VAL A 290 -34.93 28.24 -8.48
CA VAL A 290 -33.87 27.55 -9.22
C VAL A 290 -34.08 27.80 -10.72
N GLN A 291 -33.03 28.17 -11.44
CA GLN A 291 -33.11 28.32 -12.89
C GLN A 291 -33.35 26.97 -13.57
N ASP A 292 -34.24 26.89 -14.54
CA ASP A 292 -34.59 25.67 -15.29
C ASP A 292 -33.34 25.02 -15.94
N THR A 293 -32.43 25.82 -16.46
CA THR A 293 -31.17 25.33 -17.03
C THR A 293 -30.29 24.65 -15.97
N THR A 294 -30.22 25.17 -14.76
CA THR A 294 -29.50 24.58 -13.63
C THR A 294 -30.15 23.27 -13.21
N LEU A 295 -31.50 23.26 -13.12
CA LEU A 295 -32.25 22.05 -12.75
C LEU A 295 -32.10 20.96 -13.79
N ALA A 296 -32.19 21.24 -15.09
CA ALA A 296 -32.03 20.28 -16.16
C ALA A 296 -30.61 19.61 -16.17
N VAL A 297 -29.56 20.42 -15.94
CA VAL A 297 -28.19 19.87 -15.83
C VAL A 297 -28.05 19.03 -14.58
N LEU A 298 -28.64 19.45 -13.46
CA LEU A 298 -28.57 18.69 -12.20
C LEU A 298 -29.33 17.36 -12.33
N GLN A 299 -30.50 17.34 -12.92
CA GLN A 299 -31.27 16.12 -13.24
C GLN A 299 -30.42 15.15 -14.06
N ARG A 300 -29.78 15.64 -15.14
CA ARG A 300 -28.92 14.81 -15.98
C ARG A 300 -27.75 14.21 -15.20
N LYS A 301 -27.06 15.00 -14.37
CA LYS A 301 -25.95 14.53 -13.56
C LYS A 301 -26.38 13.44 -12.57
N LEU A 302 -27.48 13.66 -11.83
CA LEU A 302 -28.00 12.67 -10.88
C LEU A 302 -28.45 11.38 -11.58
N ARG A 303 -29.17 11.51 -12.73
CA ARG A 303 -29.59 10.35 -13.53
C ARG A 303 -28.37 9.53 -13.98
N THR A 304 -27.32 10.18 -14.47
CA THR A 304 -26.10 9.50 -14.94
C THR A 304 -25.34 8.84 -13.77
N SER A 305 -25.14 9.55 -12.66
CA SER A 305 -24.35 9.04 -11.53
C SER A 305 -25.03 7.87 -10.79
N LEU A 306 -26.37 7.83 -10.78
CA LEU A 306 -27.15 6.82 -10.10
C LEU A 306 -27.70 5.74 -11.04
N GLY A 307 -27.64 5.93 -12.36
CA GLY A 307 -28.26 5.03 -13.32
C GLY A 307 -29.78 4.98 -13.13
N ILE A 308 -30.41 6.15 -12.97
CA ILE A 308 -31.87 6.26 -12.80
C ILE A 308 -32.48 7.07 -13.93
N TYR A 309 -33.74 6.79 -14.25
CA TYR A 309 -34.49 7.56 -15.24
C TYR A 309 -35.96 7.69 -14.86
N GLN A 310 -36.62 8.64 -15.47
CA GLN A 310 -38.07 8.88 -15.28
C GLN A 310 -38.88 8.16 -16.37
N LYS A 311 -39.89 7.40 -15.98
CA LYS A 311 -40.86 6.80 -16.88
C LYS A 311 -42.22 6.83 -16.22
N ASP A 312 -43.23 7.32 -16.96
CA ASP A 312 -44.62 7.39 -16.53
C ASP A 312 -44.85 8.13 -15.17
N GLY A 313 -43.99 9.13 -14.88
CA GLY A 313 -44.02 9.89 -13.63
C GLY A 313 -43.32 9.21 -12.44
N GLU A 314 -42.75 8.04 -12.64
CA GLU A 314 -42.00 7.30 -11.61
C GLU A 314 -40.51 7.22 -11.94
N ILE A 315 -39.68 7.03 -10.91
CA ILE A 315 -38.25 6.78 -11.06
C ILE A 315 -38.03 5.29 -11.20
N ILE A 316 -37.31 4.92 -12.24
CA ILE A 316 -36.81 3.56 -12.47
C ILE A 316 -35.31 3.56 -12.24
N CYS A 317 -34.82 2.62 -11.41
CA CYS A 317 -33.41 2.36 -11.19
C CYS A 317 -32.95 1.27 -12.18
N ASP A 318 -32.13 1.65 -13.16
CA ASP A 318 -31.51 0.72 -14.11
C ASP A 318 -30.22 0.09 -13.51
N ASN A 319 -29.57 0.84 -12.64
CA ASN A 319 -28.43 0.33 -11.91
C ASN A 319 -28.88 -0.64 -10.80
N PRO A 320 -28.42 -1.89 -10.80
CA PRO A 320 -28.90 -2.92 -9.88
C PRO A 320 -28.56 -2.67 -8.40
N VAL A 321 -27.65 -1.71 -8.14
CA VAL A 321 -27.23 -1.37 -6.77
C VAL A 321 -28.19 -0.36 -6.12
N PHE A 322 -28.87 0.48 -6.89
CA PHE A 322 -29.78 1.49 -6.33
C PHE A 322 -31.24 1.08 -6.43
N SER A 323 -32.00 1.42 -5.41
CA SER A 323 -33.43 1.13 -5.35
C SER A 323 -34.19 2.20 -4.57
N LEU A 324 -35.49 2.32 -4.85
CA LEU A 324 -36.44 3.06 -4.02
C LEU A 324 -37.14 2.18 -2.98
N GLN A 325 -37.02 0.84 -3.15
CA GLN A 325 -37.66 -0.16 -2.29
C GLN A 325 -36.61 -1.09 -1.72
N GLY A 326 -36.37 -1.01 -0.41
CA GLY A 326 -35.35 -1.81 0.25
C GLY A 326 -33.95 -1.17 0.21
N GLY A 327 -33.00 -1.77 0.89
CA GLY A 327 -31.61 -1.31 0.96
C GLY A 327 -31.33 -0.17 1.96
N GLU A 328 -32.30 0.23 2.78
CA GLU A 328 -32.15 1.29 3.79
C GLU A 328 -31.11 0.93 4.86
N SER A 329 -31.03 -0.33 5.24
CA SER A 329 -30.13 -0.82 6.28
C SER A 329 -28.75 -1.28 5.77
N THR A 330 -28.52 -1.31 4.46
CA THR A 330 -27.27 -1.85 3.88
C THR A 330 -26.03 -1.11 4.37
N LEU A 331 -26.05 0.21 4.35
CA LEU A 331 -24.92 1.02 4.83
C LEU A 331 -24.67 0.84 6.33
N ASP A 332 -25.74 0.67 7.13
CA ASP A 332 -25.63 0.39 8.57
C ASP A 332 -25.04 -1.00 8.81
N GLY A 333 -25.49 -2.00 8.06
CA GLY A 333 -24.95 -3.36 8.08
C GLY A 333 -23.47 -3.40 7.74
N ILE A 334 -23.05 -2.76 6.64
CA ILE A 334 -21.64 -2.64 6.23
C ILE A 334 -20.82 -1.98 7.35
N THR A 335 -21.29 -0.83 7.85
CA THR A 335 -20.60 -0.11 8.93
C THR A 335 -20.51 -0.94 10.21
N GLY A 336 -21.56 -1.68 10.57
CA GLY A 336 -21.57 -2.59 11.71
C GLY A 336 -20.54 -3.71 11.55
N HIS A 337 -20.47 -4.34 10.38
CA HIS A 337 -19.48 -5.36 10.10
C HIS A 337 -18.04 -4.85 10.21
N LEU A 338 -17.77 -3.64 9.71
CA LEU A 338 -16.48 -2.99 9.87
C LEU A 338 -16.14 -2.73 11.34
N GLN A 339 -17.12 -2.29 12.13
CA GLN A 339 -16.96 -2.07 13.58
C GLN A 339 -16.73 -3.38 14.35
N ASP A 340 -17.25 -4.50 13.85
CA ASP A 340 -17.00 -5.84 14.40
C ASP A 340 -15.61 -6.41 14.01
N GLY A 341 -14.75 -5.63 13.39
CA GLY A 341 -13.41 -6.06 12.96
C GLY A 341 -13.41 -7.04 11.78
N LYS A 342 -14.39 -6.93 10.89
CA LYS A 342 -14.50 -7.78 9.69
C LYS A 342 -13.94 -7.08 8.46
N ILE A 343 -13.45 -7.88 7.51
CA ILE A 343 -13.18 -7.40 6.16
C ILE A 343 -14.50 -7.36 5.40
N VAL A 344 -14.78 -6.22 4.79
CA VAL A 344 -15.94 -6.03 3.92
C VAL A 344 -15.45 -5.71 2.51
N ILE A 345 -15.72 -6.60 1.57
CA ILE A 345 -15.42 -6.41 0.16
C ILE A 345 -16.70 -5.97 -0.54
N ILE A 346 -16.63 -4.86 -1.23
CA ILE A 346 -17.69 -4.37 -2.11
C ILE A 346 -17.23 -4.59 -3.55
N ASP A 347 -17.85 -5.52 -4.22
CA ASP A 347 -17.61 -5.78 -5.63
C ASP A 347 -18.21 -4.65 -6.47
N THR A 348 -17.34 -3.86 -7.06
CA THR A 348 -17.69 -2.75 -7.93
C THR A 348 -17.32 -3.00 -9.39
N SER A 349 -16.87 -4.21 -9.73
CA SER A 349 -16.32 -4.57 -11.04
C SER A 349 -17.30 -4.40 -12.22
N LYS A 350 -18.61 -4.40 -11.94
CA LYS A 350 -19.66 -4.19 -12.93
C LYS A 350 -20.25 -2.77 -12.91
N LEU A 351 -19.72 -1.89 -12.07
CA LEU A 351 -20.24 -0.55 -11.87
C LEU A 351 -19.46 0.49 -12.68
N ALA A 352 -20.11 1.59 -13.02
CA ALA A 352 -19.43 2.75 -13.58
C ALA A 352 -18.54 3.41 -12.52
N ASP A 353 -17.44 4.01 -12.94
CA ASP A 353 -16.46 4.66 -12.09
C ASP A 353 -17.06 5.62 -11.05
N GLN A 354 -17.97 6.48 -11.46
CA GLN A 354 -18.63 7.42 -10.55
C GLN A 354 -19.52 6.73 -9.50
N THR A 355 -20.17 5.63 -9.89
CA THR A 355 -21.03 4.85 -8.97
C THR A 355 -20.19 4.16 -7.91
N GLU A 356 -19.05 3.57 -8.29
CA GLU A 356 -18.09 2.97 -7.35
C GLU A 356 -17.63 3.99 -6.31
N LEU A 357 -17.16 5.16 -6.78
CA LEU A 357 -16.67 6.22 -5.91
C LEU A 357 -17.76 6.77 -4.99
N LEU A 358 -19.00 6.87 -5.49
CA LEU A 358 -20.15 7.32 -4.69
C LEU A 358 -20.46 6.32 -3.57
N ILE A 359 -20.52 5.03 -3.87
CA ILE A 359 -20.75 3.98 -2.87
C ILE A 359 -19.64 4.00 -1.81
N GLY A 360 -18.39 4.08 -2.24
CA GLY A 360 -17.26 4.22 -1.35
C GLY A 360 -17.34 5.46 -0.47
N SER A 361 -17.75 6.62 -1.04
CA SER A 361 -17.95 7.87 -0.29
C SER A 361 -19.04 7.74 0.76
N MET A 362 -20.17 7.11 0.43
CA MET A 362 -21.28 6.88 1.37
C MET A 362 -20.81 6.06 2.58
N ILE A 363 -20.11 4.95 2.34
CA ILE A 363 -19.62 4.07 3.41
C ILE A 363 -18.54 4.77 4.23
N ALA A 364 -17.56 5.40 3.56
CA ALA A 364 -16.47 6.12 4.20
C ALA A 364 -16.96 7.28 5.08
N SER A 365 -17.92 8.06 4.59
CA SER A 365 -18.56 9.16 5.33
C SER A 365 -19.26 8.63 6.57
N LYS A 366 -20.05 7.57 6.44
CA LYS A 366 -20.78 6.97 7.55
C LYS A 366 -19.84 6.43 8.63
N VAL A 367 -18.77 5.74 8.25
CA VAL A 367 -17.73 5.26 9.16
C VAL A 367 -17.05 6.44 9.86
N PHE A 368 -16.56 7.42 9.11
CA PHE A 368 -15.81 8.55 9.64
C PHE A 368 -16.63 9.38 10.64
N TYR A 369 -17.86 9.77 10.28
CA TYR A 369 -18.71 10.58 11.17
C TYR A 369 -19.17 9.80 12.39
N ARG A 370 -19.41 8.48 12.29
CA ARG A 370 -19.73 7.62 13.43
C ARG A 370 -18.55 7.57 14.42
N TYR A 371 -17.31 7.42 13.94
CA TYR A 371 -16.12 7.38 14.77
C TYR A 371 -15.80 8.76 15.37
N ARG A 372 -16.01 9.81 14.61
CA ARG A 372 -15.91 11.19 15.11
C ARG A 372 -16.89 11.45 16.26
N ALA A 373 -18.13 10.99 16.11
CA ALA A 373 -19.16 11.09 17.17
C ALA A 373 -18.78 10.25 18.41
N SER A 374 -18.26 9.03 18.23
CA SER A 374 -17.77 8.17 19.33
C SER A 374 -16.65 8.85 20.11
N LYS A 375 -15.74 9.54 19.43
CA LYS A 375 -14.69 10.33 20.12
C LYS A 375 -15.28 11.44 20.98
N GLY A 376 -16.28 12.16 20.47
CA GLY A 376 -16.97 13.22 21.23
C GLY A 376 -17.66 12.69 22.50
N LYS A 377 -18.03 11.41 22.51
CA LYS A 377 -18.65 10.71 23.67
C LYS A 377 -17.60 9.99 24.57
N GLY A 378 -16.32 10.05 24.26
CA GLY A 378 -15.26 9.33 25.01
C GLY A 378 -15.21 7.82 24.75
N GLN A 379 -15.94 7.28 23.78
CA GLN A 379 -16.09 5.84 23.48
C GLN A 379 -15.15 5.33 22.38
N LEU A 380 -14.27 6.16 21.85
CA LEU A 380 -13.38 5.78 20.74
C LEU A 380 -12.39 4.67 21.11
N ILE A 381 -12.06 4.54 22.38
CA ILE A 381 -11.09 3.53 22.87
C ILE A 381 -11.58 2.11 22.54
N ASP A 382 -12.87 1.86 22.67
CA ASP A 382 -13.51 0.55 22.48
C ASP A 382 -13.70 0.20 20.99
N ASN A 383 -13.57 1.19 20.10
CA ASN A 383 -13.76 0.97 18.67
C ASN A 383 -12.52 0.32 18.06
N CYS A 384 -12.72 -0.72 17.25
CA CYS A 384 -11.64 -1.30 16.46
C CYS A 384 -11.16 -0.29 15.40
N PRO A 385 -9.89 -0.31 15.00
CA PRO A 385 -9.42 0.46 13.86
C PRO A 385 -10.10 0.01 12.56
N ILE A 386 -10.44 0.98 11.71
CA ILE A 386 -10.98 0.70 10.37
C ILE A 386 -10.07 1.34 9.33
N SER A 387 -9.72 0.59 8.29
CA SER A 387 -9.03 1.13 7.10
C SER A 387 -9.85 0.95 5.85
N ILE A 388 -9.73 1.92 4.95
CA ILE A 388 -10.38 1.93 3.64
C ILE A 388 -9.31 1.75 2.58
N ILE A 389 -9.42 0.71 1.77
CA ILE A 389 -8.53 0.45 0.63
C ILE A 389 -9.14 1.10 -0.60
N ILE A 390 -8.35 1.96 -1.25
CA ILE A 390 -8.71 2.62 -2.51
C ILE A 390 -7.70 2.20 -3.56
N GLU A 391 -8.19 1.55 -4.59
CA GLU A 391 -7.43 1.32 -5.82
C GLU A 391 -7.48 2.59 -6.68
N GLU A 392 -6.36 2.87 -7.34
CA GLU A 392 -6.18 4.06 -8.16
C GLU A 392 -6.52 5.38 -7.41
N ALA A 393 -5.85 5.60 -6.29
CA ALA A 393 -6.08 6.72 -5.39
C ALA A 393 -6.14 8.13 -6.04
N PRO A 394 -5.41 8.43 -7.15
CA PRO A 394 -5.55 9.71 -7.85
C PRO A 394 -6.97 10.04 -8.34
N ARG A 395 -7.84 9.04 -8.55
CA ARG A 395 -9.24 9.27 -8.94
C ARG A 395 -10.00 10.14 -7.93
N VAL A 396 -9.58 10.13 -6.66
CA VAL A 396 -10.21 10.89 -5.57
C VAL A 396 -9.25 11.84 -4.84
N LEU A 397 -7.94 11.65 -4.98
CA LEU A 397 -6.93 12.40 -4.22
C LEU A 397 -5.99 13.24 -5.12
N SER A 398 -6.20 13.29 -6.45
CA SER A 398 -5.33 14.11 -7.30
C SER A 398 -5.56 15.61 -7.09
N ASN A 399 -4.52 16.40 -7.41
CA ASN A 399 -4.62 17.86 -7.37
C ASN A 399 -5.78 18.38 -8.23
N ASP A 400 -5.94 17.86 -9.45
CA ASP A 400 -6.98 18.29 -10.38
C ASP A 400 -8.36 17.97 -9.80
N GLN A 401 -8.57 16.77 -9.31
CA GLN A 401 -9.83 16.36 -8.70
C GLN A 401 -10.21 17.23 -7.50
N LEU A 402 -9.25 17.52 -6.63
CA LEU A 402 -9.49 18.35 -5.43
C LEU A 402 -9.72 19.84 -5.78
N GLN A 403 -9.13 20.33 -6.88
CA GLN A 403 -9.36 21.69 -7.36
C GLN A 403 -10.71 21.84 -8.08
N GLU A 404 -11.08 20.86 -8.92
CA GLU A 404 -12.28 20.93 -9.74
C GLU A 404 -13.55 20.57 -8.98
N ALA A 405 -13.53 19.48 -8.23
CA ALA A 405 -14.72 18.96 -7.54
C ALA A 405 -14.76 19.31 -6.03
N GLY A 406 -13.64 19.82 -5.48
CA GLY A 406 -13.51 20.19 -4.07
C GLY A 406 -13.02 19.04 -3.19
N GLU A 407 -12.95 19.32 -1.88
CA GLU A 407 -12.58 18.30 -0.90
C GLU A 407 -13.65 17.21 -0.81
N ASN A 408 -13.20 15.99 -0.56
CA ASN A 408 -14.05 14.82 -0.40
C ASN A 408 -13.73 14.08 0.91
N ILE A 409 -14.52 13.08 1.23
CA ILE A 409 -14.33 12.30 2.46
C ILE A 409 -12.96 11.63 2.54
N TYR A 410 -12.39 11.18 1.41
CA TYR A 410 -11.10 10.51 1.39
C TYR A 410 -9.96 11.47 1.71
N SER A 411 -10.01 12.69 1.17
CA SER A 411 -9.05 13.75 1.50
C SER A 411 -9.16 14.18 2.96
N THR A 412 -10.37 14.20 3.52
CA THR A 412 -10.64 14.46 4.94
C THR A 412 -10.07 13.35 5.82
N ILE A 413 -10.31 12.08 5.46
CA ILE A 413 -9.73 10.93 6.18
C ILE A 413 -8.20 10.97 6.12
N ALA A 414 -7.60 11.22 4.95
CA ALA A 414 -6.15 11.32 4.81
C ALA A 414 -5.51 12.41 5.71
N ARG A 415 -6.24 13.46 6.04
CA ARG A 415 -5.77 14.54 6.93
C ARG A 415 -6.09 14.32 8.41
N GLU A 416 -7.23 13.74 8.72
CA GLU A 416 -7.74 13.69 10.10
C GLU A 416 -8.07 12.29 10.61
N GLY A 417 -8.17 11.29 9.74
CA GLY A 417 -8.68 9.95 10.05
C GLY A 417 -7.96 9.28 11.20
N ARG A 418 -6.62 9.46 11.28
CA ARG A 418 -5.81 8.94 12.38
C ARG A 418 -6.34 9.31 13.77
N LYS A 419 -6.87 10.53 13.94
CA LYS A 419 -7.43 11.01 15.23
C LYS A 419 -8.68 10.24 15.64
N PHE A 420 -9.29 9.52 14.69
CA PHE A 420 -10.55 8.79 14.85
C PHE A 420 -10.40 7.29 14.59
N LYS A 421 -9.18 6.74 14.55
CA LYS A 421 -8.90 5.34 14.22
C LYS A 421 -9.44 4.91 12.84
N VAL A 422 -9.52 5.84 11.89
CA VAL A 422 -9.91 5.57 10.51
C VAL A 422 -8.70 5.79 9.61
N GLY A 423 -8.14 4.70 9.07
CA GLY A 423 -7.00 4.69 8.18
C GLY A 423 -7.40 4.71 6.71
N LEU A 424 -6.44 5.00 5.85
CA LEU A 424 -6.56 4.94 4.40
C LEU A 424 -5.37 4.15 3.85
N ILE A 425 -5.65 3.18 2.99
CA ILE A 425 -4.65 2.46 2.21
C ILE A 425 -4.83 2.87 0.75
N ALA A 426 -3.97 3.76 0.30
CA ALA A 426 -4.00 4.32 -1.04
C ALA A 426 -3.07 3.52 -1.96
N ILE A 427 -3.63 2.87 -2.98
CA ILE A 427 -2.88 2.15 -4.00
C ILE A 427 -2.84 3.02 -5.24
N THR A 428 -1.68 3.18 -5.87
CA THR A 428 -1.56 4.02 -7.07
C THR A 428 -0.37 3.65 -7.95
N GLN A 429 -0.50 3.95 -9.22
CA GLN A 429 0.61 3.96 -10.17
C GLN A 429 1.21 5.38 -10.31
N LEU A 430 0.40 6.43 -10.12
CA LEU A 430 0.74 7.82 -10.36
C LEU A 430 0.73 8.63 -9.04
N THR A 431 1.78 8.46 -8.27
CA THR A 431 1.97 9.13 -6.98
C THR A 431 2.11 10.66 -7.14
N SER A 432 2.74 11.10 -8.24
CA SER A 432 2.99 12.51 -8.53
C SER A 432 1.72 13.34 -8.70
N LEU A 433 0.58 12.71 -9.01
CA LEU A 433 -0.72 13.39 -9.12
C LEU A 433 -1.32 13.75 -7.77
N ILE A 434 -0.92 13.07 -6.69
CA ILE A 434 -1.44 13.31 -5.34
C ILE A 434 -0.69 14.48 -4.68
N PRO A 435 -1.39 15.44 -4.05
CA PRO A 435 -0.74 16.56 -3.36
C PRO A 435 0.28 16.11 -2.32
N LYS A 436 1.44 16.79 -2.24
CA LYS A 436 2.49 16.48 -1.26
C LYS A 436 1.99 16.46 0.18
N ILE A 437 1.04 17.32 0.53
CA ILE A 437 0.45 17.36 1.87
C ILE A 437 -0.32 16.08 2.22
N ILE A 438 -0.98 15.45 1.25
CA ILE A 438 -1.65 14.16 1.43
C ILE A 438 -0.62 13.04 1.48
N LEU A 439 0.33 13.02 0.52
CA LEU A 439 1.40 12.01 0.47
C LEU A 439 2.23 11.95 1.76
N SER A 440 2.47 13.11 2.39
CA SER A 440 3.21 13.19 3.66
C SER A 440 2.43 12.61 4.84
N ASN A 441 1.10 12.58 4.76
CA ASN A 441 0.26 11.96 5.79
C ASN A 441 0.18 10.42 5.62
N LEU A 442 0.48 9.90 4.43
CA LEU A 442 0.59 8.46 4.16
C LEU A 442 1.95 7.95 4.65
N ASN A 443 2.13 7.90 5.98
CA ASN A 443 3.41 7.72 6.65
C ASN A 443 4.06 6.35 6.46
N THR A 444 3.27 5.31 6.18
CA THR A 444 3.79 4.00 5.78
C THR A 444 3.73 3.89 4.27
N LYS A 445 4.86 3.59 3.65
CA LYS A 445 4.96 3.36 2.21
C LYS A 445 5.49 1.94 1.97
N ILE A 446 4.74 1.14 1.21
CA ILE A 446 5.19 -0.17 0.74
C ILE A 446 5.43 -0.02 -0.76
N ILE A 447 6.68 0.27 -1.10
CA ILE A 447 7.10 0.74 -2.42
C ILE A 447 7.48 -0.48 -3.25
N LEU A 448 6.66 -0.82 -4.23
CA LEU A 448 7.00 -1.82 -5.25
C LEU A 448 7.73 -1.15 -6.43
N GLY A 449 8.19 -1.94 -7.41
CA GLY A 449 8.94 -1.42 -8.55
C GLY A 449 8.23 -0.30 -9.31
N ASN A 450 8.97 0.77 -9.58
CA ASN A 450 8.51 1.91 -10.35
C ASN A 450 9.63 2.45 -11.23
N GLU A 451 9.45 2.35 -12.55
CA GLU A 451 10.44 2.73 -13.56
C GLU A 451 10.45 4.25 -13.84
N MET A 452 9.36 4.96 -13.56
CA MET A 452 9.22 6.39 -13.85
C MET A 452 9.94 7.24 -12.79
N SER A 453 10.94 8.00 -13.20
CA SER A 453 11.75 8.83 -12.29
C SER A 453 10.94 9.91 -11.56
N THR A 454 9.91 10.47 -12.20
CA THR A 454 9.00 11.46 -11.59
C THR A 454 8.24 10.87 -10.41
N GLU A 455 7.75 9.62 -10.57
CA GLU A 455 7.03 8.90 -9.54
C GLU A 455 7.95 8.55 -8.37
N ARG A 456 9.15 8.01 -8.66
CA ARG A 456 10.15 7.70 -7.62
C ARG A 456 10.51 8.94 -6.79
N ARG A 457 10.74 10.08 -7.43
CA ARG A 457 11.01 11.35 -6.71
C ARG A 457 9.86 11.75 -5.80
N SER A 458 8.60 11.67 -6.27
CA SER A 458 7.43 11.99 -5.45
C SER A 458 7.32 11.07 -4.22
N ILE A 459 7.66 9.78 -4.37
CA ILE A 459 7.69 8.80 -3.27
C ILE A 459 8.79 9.14 -2.26
N ILE A 460 10.01 9.38 -2.75
CA ILE A 460 11.19 9.68 -1.94
C ILE A 460 11.02 10.98 -1.16
N ASP A 461 10.60 12.05 -1.82
CA ASP A 461 10.40 13.39 -1.22
C ASP A 461 9.39 13.40 -0.07
N CYS A 462 8.43 12.47 -0.06
CA CYS A 462 7.36 12.39 0.92
C CYS A 462 7.50 11.18 1.87
N ALA A 463 8.63 10.48 1.83
CA ALA A 463 8.86 9.33 2.71
C ALA A 463 9.11 9.77 4.16
N ALA A 464 8.70 8.94 5.11
CA ALA A 464 8.93 9.18 6.54
C ALA A 464 10.39 8.96 6.96
N GLN A 465 11.12 8.18 6.15
CA GLN A 465 12.54 7.89 6.33
C GLN A 465 13.33 8.44 5.14
N ASP A 466 14.62 8.67 5.33
CA ASP A 466 15.51 9.10 4.26
C ASP A 466 15.68 7.98 3.21
N LEU A 467 15.09 8.19 2.04
CA LEU A 467 15.17 7.30 0.89
C LEU A 467 15.99 7.91 -0.27
N SER A 468 16.82 8.92 -0.01
CA SER A 468 17.58 9.63 -1.06
C SER A 468 18.41 8.71 -1.94
N GLU A 469 18.95 7.64 -1.35
CA GLU A 469 19.80 6.66 -2.03
C GLU A 469 19.01 5.47 -2.62
N GLU A 470 17.67 5.45 -2.48
CA GLU A 470 16.84 4.33 -2.94
C GLU A 470 16.33 4.48 -4.39
N ASP A 471 16.61 5.59 -5.08
CA ASP A 471 16.09 5.82 -6.44
C ASP A 471 16.43 4.67 -7.40
N LYS A 472 17.70 4.24 -7.42
CA LYS A 472 18.17 3.13 -8.27
C LYS A 472 17.57 1.81 -7.82
N THR A 473 17.50 1.57 -6.50
CA THR A 473 16.93 0.35 -5.93
C THR A 473 15.45 0.23 -6.28
N ILE A 474 14.66 1.30 -6.09
CA ILE A 474 13.22 1.30 -6.43
C ILE A 474 13.01 1.02 -7.92
N GLY A 475 13.85 1.61 -8.80
CA GLY A 475 13.78 1.40 -10.24
C GLY A 475 14.12 -0.03 -10.68
N SER A 476 14.90 -0.77 -9.87
CA SER A 476 15.37 -2.13 -10.18
C SER A 476 14.56 -3.24 -9.48
N LEU A 477 13.55 -2.90 -8.68
CA LEU A 477 12.71 -3.89 -8.00
C LEU A 477 11.96 -4.78 -8.99
N ASP A 478 12.07 -6.09 -8.81
CA ASP A 478 11.34 -7.08 -9.58
C ASP A 478 9.94 -7.36 -9.02
N LYS A 479 9.18 -8.23 -9.70
CA LYS A 479 7.84 -8.62 -9.28
C LYS A 479 7.85 -9.28 -7.89
N GLY A 480 7.06 -8.75 -6.96
CA GLY A 480 6.98 -9.19 -5.58
C GLY A 480 8.03 -8.57 -4.65
N GLU A 481 9.02 -7.86 -5.18
CA GLU A 481 9.97 -7.11 -4.37
C GLU A 481 9.42 -5.75 -3.97
N ALA A 482 9.71 -5.34 -2.74
CA ALA A 482 9.27 -4.03 -2.23
C ALA A 482 10.24 -3.46 -1.18
N ILE A 483 10.09 -2.18 -0.91
CA ILE A 483 10.75 -1.48 0.20
C ILE A 483 9.67 -0.97 1.14
N VAL A 484 9.72 -1.35 2.41
CA VAL A 484 8.81 -0.89 3.46
C VAL A 484 9.44 0.27 4.22
N SER A 485 8.96 1.48 4.00
CA SER A 485 9.35 2.68 4.74
C SER A 485 8.21 3.11 5.64
N SER A 486 8.45 3.19 6.95
CA SER A 486 7.42 3.54 7.92
C SER A 486 8.03 4.22 9.15
N VAL A 487 7.24 5.07 9.81
CA VAL A 487 7.60 5.62 11.13
C VAL A 487 7.71 4.54 12.22
N PHE A 488 7.18 3.34 11.97
CA PHE A 488 7.19 2.20 12.89
C PHE A 488 8.37 1.25 12.65
N THR A 489 9.11 1.41 11.56
CA THR A 489 10.31 0.62 11.26
C THR A 489 11.57 1.42 11.56
N LYS A 490 12.65 0.73 11.92
CA LYS A 490 13.92 1.40 12.25
C LYS A 490 14.65 1.92 11.01
N PHE A 491 14.39 1.31 9.86
CA PHE A 491 14.92 1.67 8.55
C PHE A 491 13.99 1.18 7.45
N ALA A 492 14.26 1.58 6.23
CA ALA A 492 13.53 1.13 5.04
C ALA A 492 13.89 -0.33 4.72
N ILE A 493 12.98 -1.25 5.02
CA ILE A 493 13.21 -2.70 4.98
C ILE A 493 12.95 -3.22 3.57
N PRO A 494 13.96 -3.81 2.88
CA PRO A 494 13.73 -4.50 1.61
C PRO A 494 13.06 -5.86 1.87
N ILE A 495 11.98 -6.13 1.17
CA ILE A 495 11.20 -7.37 1.30
C ILE A 495 10.95 -8.03 -0.05
N TYR A 496 10.65 -9.32 0.01
CA TYR A 496 10.01 -10.08 -1.06
C TYR A 496 8.70 -10.67 -0.53
N THR A 497 7.60 -10.38 -1.21
CA THR A 497 6.28 -10.93 -0.90
C THR A 497 6.06 -12.17 -1.76
N PRO A 498 6.00 -13.38 -1.18
CA PRO A 498 5.71 -14.61 -1.92
C PRO A 498 4.34 -14.54 -2.61
N LEU A 499 4.09 -15.43 -3.56
CA LEU A 499 2.77 -15.52 -4.17
C LEU A 499 1.72 -15.87 -3.11
N PHE A 500 0.61 -15.14 -3.14
CA PHE A 500 -0.50 -15.32 -2.20
C PHE A 500 -1.00 -16.77 -2.19
N GLU A 501 -1.12 -17.36 -3.38
CA GLU A 501 -1.57 -18.74 -3.55
C GLU A 501 -0.67 -19.75 -2.82
N ASP A 502 0.64 -19.50 -2.79
CA ASP A 502 1.59 -20.37 -2.08
C ASP A 502 1.45 -20.24 -0.56
N ILE A 503 1.23 -19.02 -0.08
CA ILE A 503 0.99 -18.73 1.35
C ILE A 503 -0.31 -19.40 1.79
N ALA A 504 -1.40 -19.15 1.08
CA ALA A 504 -2.71 -19.67 1.40
C ALA A 504 -2.74 -21.21 1.37
N ARG A 505 -2.17 -21.85 0.33
CA ARG A 505 -2.08 -23.31 0.24
C ARG A 505 -1.25 -23.93 1.35
N ARG A 506 -0.16 -23.28 1.80
CA ARG A 506 0.66 -23.78 2.91
C ARG A 506 -0.11 -23.74 4.23
N GLU A 507 -0.86 -22.67 4.49
CA GLU A 507 -1.66 -22.54 5.71
C GLU A 507 -2.83 -23.52 5.72
N LEU A 508 -3.61 -23.60 4.64
CA LEU A 508 -4.71 -24.54 4.50
C LEU A 508 -4.28 -26.02 4.66
N LYS A 509 -3.06 -26.38 4.25
CA LYS A 509 -2.51 -27.71 4.47
C LYS A 509 -2.12 -27.98 5.92
N LYS A 510 -1.65 -26.97 6.67
CA LYS A 510 -1.33 -27.12 8.09
C LYS A 510 -2.59 -27.29 8.91
N ASP A 511 -3.60 -26.48 8.68
CA ASP A 511 -4.88 -26.53 9.38
C ASP A 511 -5.57 -27.90 9.20
N ASN A 512 -5.53 -28.46 8.00
CA ASN A 512 -6.06 -29.80 7.73
C ASN A 512 -5.30 -30.92 8.49
N LYS A 513 -3.99 -30.77 8.76
CA LYS A 513 -3.23 -31.75 9.54
C LYS A 513 -3.56 -31.65 11.02
N ASP A 514 -3.64 -30.45 11.56
CA ASP A 514 -3.98 -30.19 12.97
C ASP A 514 -5.42 -30.68 13.27
N ASP A 515 -6.37 -30.54 12.34
CA ASP A 515 -7.73 -31.09 12.46
C ASP A 515 -7.77 -32.64 12.40
N TYR A 516 -6.83 -33.27 11.71
CA TYR A 516 -6.73 -34.74 11.69
C TYR A 516 -6.11 -35.31 12.98
N GLU A 517 -5.12 -34.61 13.56
CA GLU A 517 -4.49 -35.02 14.83
C GLU A 517 -5.45 -34.85 16.01
N LEU A 518 -6.26 -33.77 16.05
CA LEU A 518 -7.28 -33.51 17.07
C LEU A 518 -8.49 -34.49 17.01
N LYS A 519 -8.67 -35.23 15.93
CA LYS A 519 -9.74 -36.26 15.79
C LYS A 519 -9.26 -37.67 16.11
N LEU A 520 -7.98 -37.83 16.47
CA LEU A 520 -7.38 -39.12 16.80
C LEU A 520 -7.06 -39.28 18.30
N ASP A 521 -7.27 -38.19 19.08
CA ASP A 521 -7.30 -38.19 20.54
C ASP A 521 -8.76 -38.18 21.09
#